data_f12151ac093794773467cf8477dc5b00
#
_entry.id   f12151ac093794773467cf8477dc5b00
#
_cell.length_a   1.000
_cell.length_b   1.000
_cell.length_c   1.000
_cell.angle_alpha   90.00
_cell.angle_beta   90.00
_cell.angle_gamma   90.00
#
_symmetry.space_group_name_H-M   'P 1'
#
loop_
_entity.id
_entity.type
_entity.pdbx_description
1 polymer ?
#
loop_
_entity_poly.entity_id
_entity_poly.type
_entity_poly.pdbx_seq_one_letter_code
_entity_poly.pdbx_strand_id
1 'polypeptide(L)'
;RFLLDVTPANSNYIYILSATTGSAFQGIYRSTDGGTTFNARNTSTDVFESNQSWYDLALAVSSTNAEEIYTGCLNVWKSTTGGTSATKINSWSNPTGASYTHADIHYLGFHGNKLFAGTDGGIYVSEDNGANFTDLTAGVQISQFYKIAVSKQSAANMVGGLQDNGGHAYSGGQWKNYYGADGMDTAIDPNNQNLYYGFIQYGGTMYISTNGGNSRSGSVASPGGIDGNWVTPLVVNSTGELFSGFNFLYKLSGTTWQQLNSVQTGSGNIDYIEIDPTNDTIIYIANGTGLYKSNDGGLNFSQVYTASSSISSGEVIHSNNNIVYLTTEGLTGRVLKSLDGGNTFTNISSGLPNIGKNIIVHQP
;
A
#
# COMPACT_ATOMS: atom_id res chain seq x y z
N ARG A 1 7.34 -21.04 9.74
CA ARG A 1 6.47 -20.43 10.77
C ARG A 1 5.39 -21.41 11.18
N PHE A 2 4.96 -21.39 12.44
CA PHE A 2 3.77 -22.14 12.91
C PHE A 2 3.05 -21.34 14.00
N LEU A 3 1.75 -21.60 14.10
CA LEU A 3 0.89 -21.15 15.19
C LEU A 3 0.40 -22.34 15.98
N LEU A 4 0.15 -22.12 17.26
CA LEU A 4 -0.39 -23.09 18.17
C LEU A 4 -1.62 -22.52 18.84
N ASP A 5 -2.67 -23.32 18.97
CA ASP A 5 -3.84 -22.96 19.76
C ASP A 5 -4.42 -24.16 20.51
N VAL A 6 -5.11 -23.90 21.59
CA VAL A 6 -5.71 -24.86 22.52
C VAL A 6 -7.17 -24.48 22.79
N THR A 7 -7.95 -25.40 23.36
CA THR A 7 -9.35 -25.16 23.64
C THR A 7 -9.77 -25.64 25.03
N PRO A 8 -10.59 -24.89 25.76
CA PRO A 8 -11.18 -25.35 27.01
C PRO A 8 -12.16 -26.51 26.83
N ALA A 9 -12.67 -26.73 25.59
CA ALA A 9 -13.56 -27.86 25.31
C ALA A 9 -12.87 -29.24 25.50
N ASN A 10 -11.54 -29.31 25.34
CA ASN A 10 -10.72 -30.48 25.64
C ASN A 10 -9.25 -30.08 25.82
N SER A 11 -8.78 -30.04 27.07
CA SER A 11 -7.41 -29.60 27.41
C SER A 11 -6.28 -30.49 26.86
N ASN A 12 -6.58 -31.69 26.38
CA ASN A 12 -5.60 -32.57 25.76
C ASN A 12 -5.42 -32.25 24.26
N TYR A 13 -6.28 -31.43 23.67
CA TYR A 13 -6.21 -31.07 22.26
C TYR A 13 -5.36 -29.81 22.07
N ILE A 14 -4.33 -29.96 21.27
CA ILE A 14 -3.45 -28.87 20.85
C ILE A 14 -3.36 -28.92 19.33
N TYR A 15 -3.62 -27.81 18.69
CA TYR A 15 -3.52 -27.68 17.24
C TYR A 15 -2.27 -26.88 16.84
N ILE A 16 -1.67 -27.27 15.72
CA ILE A 16 -0.60 -26.55 15.07
C ILE A 16 -1.00 -26.29 13.61
N LEU A 17 -0.94 -25.03 13.20
CA LEU A 17 -1.00 -24.60 11.81
C LEU A 17 0.42 -24.29 11.36
N SER A 18 0.93 -24.94 10.32
CA SER A 18 2.32 -24.89 9.92
C SER A 18 2.50 -24.39 8.50
N ALA A 19 3.50 -23.52 8.31
CA ALA A 19 3.96 -23.03 7.02
C ALA A 19 5.37 -23.57 6.70
N THR A 20 5.67 -23.74 5.43
CA THR A 20 7.01 -24.08 4.92
C THR A 20 7.97 -22.90 5.11
N THR A 21 9.27 -23.10 4.85
CA THR A 21 10.27 -22.02 4.83
C THR A 21 10.02 -21.01 3.72
N GLY A 22 9.29 -21.39 2.66
CA GLY A 22 8.82 -20.51 1.58
C GLY A 22 7.43 -19.92 1.82
N SER A 23 6.93 -19.98 3.08
CA SER A 23 5.65 -19.39 3.51
C SER A 23 4.38 -19.96 2.88
N ALA A 24 4.48 -21.09 2.19
CA ALA A 24 3.34 -21.86 1.71
C ALA A 24 2.75 -22.74 2.82
N PHE A 25 1.50 -23.18 2.65
CA PHE A 25 0.86 -24.13 3.54
C PHE A 25 1.66 -25.43 3.65
N GLN A 26 1.94 -25.88 4.87
CA GLN A 26 2.60 -27.16 5.14
C GLN A 26 1.64 -28.17 5.73
N GLY A 27 0.75 -27.75 6.64
CA GLY A 27 -0.21 -28.67 7.23
C GLY A 27 -0.87 -28.18 8.52
N ILE A 28 -1.93 -28.89 8.88
CA ILE A 28 -2.59 -28.82 10.18
C ILE A 28 -2.25 -30.11 10.93
N TYR A 29 -1.79 -29.96 12.17
CA TYR A 29 -1.42 -31.05 13.06
C TYR A 29 -2.20 -30.95 14.36
N ARG A 30 -2.44 -32.10 15.02
CA ARG A 30 -3.15 -32.13 16.30
C ARG A 30 -2.50 -33.12 17.26
N SER A 31 -2.37 -32.73 18.50
CA SER A 31 -2.20 -33.60 19.66
C SER A 31 -3.55 -33.86 20.31
N THR A 32 -3.72 -35.05 20.87
CA THR A 32 -4.86 -35.46 21.74
C THR A 32 -4.40 -35.96 23.09
N ASP A 33 -3.13 -35.81 23.43
CA ASP A 33 -2.45 -36.30 24.63
C ASP A 33 -1.64 -35.23 25.36
N GLY A 34 -2.11 -33.98 25.29
CA GLY A 34 -1.49 -32.83 25.97
C GLY A 34 -0.16 -32.43 25.38
N GLY A 35 0.08 -32.67 24.09
CA GLY A 35 1.31 -32.27 23.41
C GLY A 35 2.42 -33.33 23.40
N THR A 36 2.15 -34.55 23.89
CA THR A 36 3.14 -35.62 23.88
C THR A 36 3.40 -36.13 22.46
N THR A 37 2.35 -36.26 21.65
CA THR A 37 2.46 -36.64 20.24
C THR A 37 1.60 -35.74 19.35
N PHE A 38 2.02 -35.55 18.09
CA PHE A 38 1.28 -34.79 17.08
C PHE A 38 1.05 -35.63 15.85
N ASN A 39 -0.18 -35.62 15.35
CA ASN A 39 -0.56 -36.32 14.13
C ASN A 39 -1.01 -35.32 13.06
N ALA A 40 -0.60 -35.53 11.82
CA ALA A 40 -1.05 -34.75 10.68
C ALA A 40 -2.56 -34.92 10.48
N ARG A 41 -3.26 -33.80 10.28
CA ARG A 41 -4.71 -33.78 10.02
C ARG A 41 -4.99 -33.41 8.57
N ASN A 42 -4.33 -32.40 8.05
CA ASN A 42 -4.41 -31.97 6.65
C ASN A 42 -3.02 -31.55 6.17
N THR A 43 -2.57 -32.09 5.06
CA THR A 43 -1.32 -31.72 4.37
C THR A 43 -1.53 -31.52 2.86
N SER A 44 -2.79 -31.52 2.40
CA SER A 44 -3.14 -31.52 0.98
C SER A 44 -4.06 -30.37 0.56
N THR A 45 -5.01 -29.96 1.41
CA THR A 45 -5.89 -28.82 1.11
C THR A 45 -5.23 -27.56 1.60
N ASP A 46 -4.75 -26.72 0.69
CA ASP A 46 -4.16 -25.43 1.01
C ASP A 46 -5.24 -24.48 1.57
N VAL A 47 -5.10 -24.13 2.86
CA VAL A 47 -6.00 -23.21 3.56
C VAL A 47 -5.40 -21.79 3.65
N PHE A 48 -4.23 -21.55 3.04
CA PHE A 48 -3.63 -20.21 2.99
C PHE A 48 -4.05 -19.46 1.74
N GLU A 49 -4.15 -20.16 0.61
CA GLU A 49 -4.42 -19.59 -0.72
C GLU A 49 -3.35 -18.56 -1.16
N SER A 50 -2.22 -18.53 -0.46
CA SER A 50 -1.11 -17.61 -0.73
C SER A 50 0.20 -18.12 -0.13
N ASN A 51 1.31 -17.48 -0.48
CA ASN A 51 2.64 -17.72 0.11
C ASN A 51 3.03 -16.55 1.04
N GLN A 52 2.06 -15.92 1.71
CA GLN A 52 2.29 -14.74 2.56
C GLN A 52 2.19 -15.03 4.05
N SER A 53 2.19 -16.32 4.46
CA SER A 53 2.13 -16.70 5.88
C SER A 53 3.31 -16.19 6.73
N TRP A 54 4.32 -15.59 6.11
CA TRP A 54 5.36 -14.83 6.79
C TRP A 54 4.80 -13.54 7.40
N TYR A 55 3.76 -12.99 6.80
CA TYR A 55 3.09 -11.74 7.15
C TYR A 55 1.82 -12.03 7.99
N ASP A 56 0.83 -12.66 7.41
CA ASP A 56 -0.47 -12.98 7.99
C ASP A 56 -0.61 -14.48 8.24
N LEU A 57 -1.08 -14.86 9.39
CA LEU A 57 -1.43 -16.24 9.73
C LEU A 57 -2.20 -16.25 11.04
N ALA A 58 -3.36 -16.92 11.05
CA ALA A 58 -4.20 -17.03 12.23
C ALA A 58 -4.73 -18.46 12.41
N LEU A 59 -4.92 -18.86 13.66
CA LEU A 59 -5.53 -20.13 14.06
C LEU A 59 -6.40 -19.89 15.29
N ALA A 60 -7.63 -20.39 15.27
CA ALA A 60 -8.50 -20.42 16.43
C ALA A 60 -9.18 -21.77 16.57
N VAL A 61 -9.28 -22.28 17.81
CA VAL A 61 -10.07 -23.47 18.14
C VAL A 61 -11.32 -23.05 18.89
N SER A 62 -12.47 -23.61 18.53
CA SER A 62 -13.73 -23.31 19.19
C SER A 62 -13.66 -23.60 20.69
N SER A 63 -14.17 -22.66 21.49
CA SER A 63 -14.20 -22.78 22.96
C SER A 63 -15.15 -23.86 23.47
N THR A 64 -16.08 -24.34 22.63
CA THR A 64 -17.13 -25.30 22.98
C THR A 64 -17.06 -26.61 22.24
N ASN A 65 -16.30 -26.68 21.13
CA ASN A 65 -16.15 -27.90 20.32
C ASN A 65 -14.68 -28.09 19.90
N ALA A 66 -13.97 -29.03 20.51
CA ALA A 66 -12.57 -29.27 20.24
C ALA A 66 -12.26 -29.76 18.79
N GLU A 67 -13.26 -30.25 18.03
CA GLU A 67 -13.10 -30.63 16.63
C GLU A 67 -13.34 -29.47 15.64
N GLU A 68 -13.74 -28.30 16.15
CA GLU A 68 -14.03 -27.14 15.32
C GLU A 68 -12.88 -26.14 15.39
N ILE A 69 -12.21 -25.91 14.26
CA ILE A 69 -11.08 -25.00 14.13
C ILE A 69 -11.27 -24.04 12.96
N TYR A 70 -10.65 -22.89 13.07
CA TYR A 70 -10.61 -21.84 12.05
C TYR A 70 -9.17 -21.48 11.73
N THR A 71 -8.85 -21.32 10.46
CA THR A 71 -7.55 -20.85 10.00
C THR A 71 -7.72 -19.61 9.15
N GLY A 72 -6.75 -18.71 9.21
CA GLY A 72 -6.71 -17.47 8.45
C GLY A 72 -5.34 -17.22 7.85
N CYS A 73 -5.34 -16.77 6.65
CA CYS A 73 -4.26 -16.15 5.89
C CYS A 73 -4.96 -15.18 4.93
N LEU A 74 -5.10 -15.50 3.64
CA LEU A 74 -5.87 -14.67 2.71
C LEU A 74 -7.39 -14.66 3.03
N ASN A 75 -7.94 -15.81 3.37
CA ASN A 75 -9.34 -16.01 3.73
C ASN A 75 -9.49 -16.80 5.03
N VAL A 76 -10.71 -16.86 5.55
CA VAL A 76 -11.06 -17.71 6.70
C VAL A 76 -11.54 -19.06 6.22
N TRP A 77 -10.91 -20.13 6.73
CA TRP A 77 -11.31 -21.51 6.53
C TRP A 77 -11.77 -22.12 7.82
N LYS A 78 -12.75 -23.02 7.74
CA LYS A 78 -13.35 -23.73 8.88
C LYS A 78 -13.24 -25.24 8.68
N SER A 79 -12.89 -25.94 9.76
CA SER A 79 -13.01 -27.39 9.88
C SER A 79 -13.89 -27.75 11.06
N THR A 80 -14.75 -28.75 10.91
CA THR A 80 -15.54 -29.37 12.00
C THR A 80 -15.10 -30.80 12.28
N THR A 81 -13.96 -31.21 11.72
CA THR A 81 -13.41 -32.57 11.79
C THR A 81 -12.00 -32.60 12.37
N GLY A 82 -11.68 -31.62 13.22
CA GLY A 82 -10.35 -31.51 13.83
C GLY A 82 -9.25 -31.32 12.80
N GLY A 83 -9.51 -30.54 11.75
CA GLY A 83 -8.56 -30.22 10.71
C GLY A 83 -8.46 -31.24 9.56
N THR A 84 -9.18 -32.38 9.59
CA THR A 84 -9.06 -33.38 8.52
C THR A 84 -9.65 -32.91 7.19
N SER A 85 -10.74 -32.16 7.24
CA SER A 85 -11.31 -31.45 6.09
C SER A 85 -11.56 -30.00 6.48
N ALA A 86 -11.38 -29.08 5.54
CA ALA A 86 -11.62 -27.66 5.74
C ALA A 86 -12.41 -27.10 4.57
N THR A 87 -13.25 -26.10 4.84
CA THR A 87 -14.06 -25.39 3.85
C THR A 87 -13.81 -23.89 4.01
N LYS A 88 -13.60 -23.19 2.92
CA LYS A 88 -13.55 -21.73 2.90
C LYS A 88 -14.93 -21.17 3.22
N ILE A 89 -15.01 -20.26 4.21
CA ILE A 89 -16.28 -19.73 4.71
C ILE A 89 -16.49 -18.27 4.35
N ASN A 90 -15.48 -17.58 3.85
CA ASN A 90 -15.59 -16.20 3.36
C ASN A 90 -14.91 -16.03 2.01
N SER A 91 -15.06 -14.83 1.42
CA SER A 91 -14.30 -14.42 0.25
C SER A 91 -13.99 -12.93 0.34
N TRP A 92 -12.70 -12.62 0.48
CA TRP A 92 -12.21 -11.23 0.51
C TRP A 92 -12.57 -10.46 -0.78
N SER A 93 -12.71 -11.14 -1.91
CA SER A 93 -13.05 -10.54 -3.21
C SER A 93 -14.55 -10.23 -3.37
N ASN A 94 -15.38 -10.54 -2.36
CA ASN A 94 -16.83 -10.27 -2.37
C ASN A 94 -17.22 -9.32 -1.22
N PRO A 95 -16.92 -8.02 -1.30
CA PRO A 95 -17.12 -7.07 -0.20
C PRO A 95 -18.61 -6.81 0.15
N THR A 96 -19.55 -7.28 -0.66
CA THR A 96 -21.00 -7.19 -0.39
C THR A 96 -21.57 -8.50 0.16
N GLY A 97 -20.77 -9.55 0.28
CA GLY A 97 -21.20 -10.84 0.84
C GLY A 97 -21.39 -10.78 2.35
N ALA A 98 -22.40 -11.47 2.85
CA ALA A 98 -22.68 -11.51 4.30
C ALA A 98 -21.57 -12.14 5.14
N SER A 99 -20.75 -13.02 4.54
CA SER A 99 -19.60 -13.63 5.18
C SER A 99 -18.27 -12.90 4.89
N TYR A 100 -18.33 -11.69 4.33
CA TYR A 100 -17.13 -10.92 3.99
C TYR A 100 -16.29 -10.59 5.23
N THR A 101 -14.98 -10.79 5.10
CA THR A 101 -13.95 -10.07 5.85
C THR A 101 -12.94 -9.55 4.84
N HIS A 102 -12.19 -8.51 5.17
CA HIS A 102 -11.04 -8.13 4.38
C HIS A 102 -10.02 -9.28 4.31
N ALA A 103 -9.13 -9.26 3.34
CA ALA A 103 -8.01 -10.20 3.22
C ALA A 103 -7.01 -10.04 4.37
N ASP A 104 -6.00 -10.90 4.36
CA ASP A 104 -4.81 -10.82 5.20
C ASP A 104 -5.17 -10.91 6.69
N ILE A 105 -5.54 -12.13 7.11
CA ILE A 105 -6.06 -12.44 8.44
C ILE A 105 -4.89 -12.61 9.42
N HIS A 106 -4.68 -11.65 10.30
CA HIS A 106 -3.64 -11.67 11.33
C HIS A 106 -4.08 -12.30 12.66
N TYR A 107 -5.38 -12.24 12.90
CA TYR A 107 -5.94 -12.72 14.16
C TYR A 107 -7.26 -13.44 13.92
N LEU A 108 -7.40 -14.60 14.54
CA LEU A 108 -8.66 -15.28 14.78
C LEU A 108 -8.72 -15.65 16.25
N GLY A 109 -9.85 -15.47 16.90
CA GLY A 109 -10.00 -15.86 18.30
C GLY A 109 -11.43 -15.81 18.78
N PHE A 110 -11.76 -16.69 19.72
CA PHE A 110 -13.05 -16.71 20.36
C PHE A 110 -13.06 -15.84 21.63
N HIS A 111 -14.10 -15.01 21.75
CA HIS A 111 -14.46 -14.36 23.00
C HIS A 111 -15.92 -14.72 23.33
N GLY A 112 -16.09 -15.56 24.32
CA GLY A 112 -17.36 -16.29 24.51
C GLY A 112 -17.66 -17.17 23.29
N ASN A 113 -18.84 -17.00 22.70
CA ASN A 113 -19.25 -17.74 21.50
C ASN A 113 -19.02 -16.95 20.21
N LYS A 114 -18.39 -15.78 20.28
CA LYS A 114 -18.14 -14.92 19.12
C LYS A 114 -16.75 -15.15 18.58
N LEU A 115 -16.64 -15.35 17.26
CA LEU A 115 -15.38 -15.42 16.55
C LEU A 115 -15.00 -14.03 16.04
N PHE A 116 -13.85 -13.53 16.47
CA PHE A 116 -13.28 -12.28 15.97
C PHE A 116 -12.22 -12.55 14.94
N ALA A 117 -12.19 -11.72 13.89
CA ALA A 117 -11.15 -11.68 12.89
C ALA A 117 -10.55 -10.28 12.82
N GLY A 118 -9.22 -10.20 12.98
CA GLY A 118 -8.43 -8.98 12.76
C GLY A 118 -7.70 -9.11 11.43
N THR A 119 -7.88 -8.12 10.57
CA THR A 119 -7.40 -8.12 9.17
C THR A 119 -6.76 -6.78 8.84
N ASP A 120 -6.11 -6.65 7.67
CA ASP A 120 -5.57 -5.38 7.19
C ASP A 120 -6.68 -4.33 6.87
N GLY A 121 -7.90 -4.78 6.63
CA GLY A 121 -9.05 -3.90 6.41
C GLY A 121 -9.85 -3.57 7.66
N GLY A 122 -9.54 -4.18 8.82
CA GLY A 122 -10.23 -3.89 10.08
C GLY A 122 -10.59 -5.10 10.92
N ILE A 123 -11.59 -4.94 11.77
CA ILE A 123 -12.03 -5.93 12.75
C ILE A 123 -13.43 -6.40 12.40
N TYR A 124 -13.61 -7.72 12.38
CA TYR A 124 -14.87 -8.38 12.08
C TYR A 124 -15.27 -9.34 13.19
N VAL A 125 -16.56 -9.55 13.39
CA VAL A 125 -17.10 -10.52 14.34
C VAL A 125 -18.16 -11.40 13.69
N SER A 126 -18.09 -12.69 13.96
CA SER A 126 -19.15 -13.66 13.67
C SER A 126 -19.76 -14.17 14.97
N GLU A 127 -21.09 -14.17 15.03
CA GLU A 127 -21.88 -14.72 16.15
C GLU A 127 -22.55 -16.06 15.80
N ASP A 128 -22.31 -16.55 14.58
CA ASP A 128 -22.94 -17.75 14.00
C ASP A 128 -21.92 -18.75 13.43
N ASN A 129 -20.76 -18.85 14.09
CA ASN A 129 -19.69 -19.79 13.73
C ASN A 129 -19.11 -19.58 12.32
N GLY A 130 -18.99 -18.32 11.90
CA GLY A 130 -18.38 -17.93 10.63
C GLY A 130 -19.32 -17.96 9.43
N ALA A 131 -20.63 -18.14 9.62
CA ALA A 131 -21.58 -18.08 8.52
C ALA A 131 -21.77 -16.62 8.01
N ASN A 132 -21.77 -15.66 8.94
CA ASN A 132 -21.79 -14.23 8.63
C ASN A 132 -20.77 -13.49 9.47
N PHE A 133 -20.25 -12.37 8.94
CA PHE A 133 -19.37 -11.47 9.66
C PHE A 133 -19.94 -10.05 9.66
N THR A 134 -19.87 -9.40 10.80
CA THR A 134 -20.23 -7.99 10.99
C THR A 134 -18.95 -7.18 11.09
N ASP A 135 -18.83 -6.13 10.30
CA ASP A 135 -17.72 -5.20 10.34
C ASP A 135 -17.84 -4.28 11.58
N LEU A 136 -16.79 -4.27 12.40
CA LEU A 136 -16.67 -3.44 13.61
C LEU A 136 -15.64 -2.31 13.44
N THR A 137 -15.13 -2.10 12.21
CA THR A 137 -14.05 -1.15 11.94
C THR A 137 -14.48 0.30 12.12
N ALA A 138 -15.79 0.60 12.02
CA ALA A 138 -16.28 1.96 12.15
C ALA A 138 -15.90 2.58 13.51
N GLY A 139 -15.17 3.72 13.45
CA GLY A 139 -14.65 4.41 14.64
C GLY A 139 -13.24 3.97 15.08
N VAL A 140 -12.67 2.94 14.47
CA VAL A 140 -11.27 2.59 14.61
C VAL A 140 -10.47 3.51 13.66
N GLN A 141 -9.77 4.50 14.24
CA GLN A 141 -9.01 5.51 13.46
C GLN A 141 -7.60 5.00 13.19
N ILE A 142 -7.46 3.93 12.41
CA ILE A 142 -6.19 3.33 12.01
C ILE A 142 -6.15 3.28 10.50
N SER A 143 -5.16 3.97 9.90
CA SER A 143 -4.91 3.96 8.45
C SER A 143 -3.45 4.25 8.17
N GLN A 144 -2.89 3.60 7.18
CA GLN A 144 -1.52 3.83 6.73
C GLN A 144 -1.53 4.43 5.32
N PHE A 145 -1.16 5.70 5.22
CA PHE A 145 -1.01 6.37 3.93
C PHE A 145 0.35 6.07 3.31
N TYR A 146 0.36 5.68 2.04
CA TYR A 146 1.56 5.70 1.22
C TYR A 146 1.89 7.12 0.79
N LYS A 147 0.88 7.83 0.28
CA LYS A 147 1.00 9.24 -0.16
C LYS A 147 -0.29 10.00 0.13
N ILE A 148 -0.15 11.33 0.24
CA ILE A 148 -1.27 12.24 0.41
C ILE A 148 -1.03 13.51 -0.41
N ALA A 149 -2.08 14.00 -1.06
CA ALA A 149 -2.09 15.29 -1.74
C ALA A 149 -3.15 16.20 -1.11
N VAL A 150 -2.83 17.49 -1.02
CA VAL A 150 -3.71 18.54 -0.50
C VAL A 150 -4.00 19.54 -1.61
N SER A 151 -5.25 19.96 -1.75
CA SER A 151 -5.62 20.94 -2.77
C SER A 151 -4.95 22.29 -2.51
N LYS A 152 -4.40 22.88 -3.58
CA LYS A 152 -3.87 24.25 -3.55
C LYS A 152 -4.96 25.32 -3.31
N GLN A 153 -6.24 24.97 -3.52
CA GLN A 153 -7.37 25.89 -3.33
C GLN A 153 -7.99 25.78 -1.93
N SER A 154 -7.89 24.64 -1.27
CA SER A 154 -8.51 24.41 0.04
C SER A 154 -7.85 23.27 0.80
N ALA A 155 -7.33 23.55 1.99
CA ALA A 155 -6.83 22.50 2.89
C ALA A 155 -7.92 21.53 3.39
N ALA A 156 -9.20 21.85 3.17
CA ALA A 156 -10.32 20.94 3.45
C ALA A 156 -10.58 19.94 2.32
N ASN A 157 -9.76 19.92 1.29
CA ASN A 157 -9.79 18.95 0.20
C ASN A 157 -8.45 18.22 0.10
N MET A 158 -8.46 16.92 0.43
CA MET A 158 -7.28 16.07 0.43
C MET A 158 -7.61 14.73 -0.22
N VAL A 159 -6.61 14.06 -0.76
CA VAL A 159 -6.72 12.68 -1.24
C VAL A 159 -5.47 11.92 -0.83
N GLY A 160 -5.62 10.65 -0.48
CA GLY A 160 -4.50 9.80 -0.12
C GLY A 160 -4.72 8.37 -0.56
N GLY A 161 -3.62 7.72 -0.90
CA GLY A 161 -3.57 6.29 -1.13
C GLY A 161 -3.18 5.56 0.15
N LEU A 162 -3.98 4.56 0.52
CA LEU A 162 -3.83 3.79 1.75
C LEU A 162 -3.46 2.36 1.44
N GLN A 163 -2.52 1.82 2.20
CA GLN A 163 -2.21 0.39 2.15
C GLN A 163 -3.48 -0.41 2.39
N ASP A 164 -3.74 -1.40 1.53
CA ASP A 164 -4.86 -2.35 1.57
C ASP A 164 -6.26 -1.75 1.48
N ASN A 165 -6.40 -0.43 1.61
CA ASN A 165 -7.69 0.26 1.75
C ASN A 165 -7.99 1.26 0.61
N GLY A 166 -7.20 1.24 -0.46
CA GLY A 166 -7.46 2.00 -1.69
C GLY A 166 -7.30 3.51 -1.54
N GLY A 167 -8.01 4.25 -2.36
CA GLY A 167 -7.96 5.70 -2.38
C GLY A 167 -9.06 6.36 -1.57
N HIS A 168 -8.68 7.22 -0.64
CA HIS A 168 -9.59 7.98 0.21
C HIS A 168 -9.45 9.47 -0.05
N ALA A 169 -10.58 10.14 -0.19
CA ALA A 169 -10.67 11.58 -0.35
C ALA A 169 -11.37 12.23 0.84
N TYR A 170 -10.80 13.30 1.36
CA TYR A 170 -11.44 14.16 2.35
C TYR A 170 -12.05 15.37 1.67
N SER A 171 -13.37 15.50 1.73
CA SER A 171 -14.11 16.64 1.23
C SER A 171 -15.45 16.77 1.96
N GLY A 172 -15.92 17.99 2.16
CA GLY A 172 -17.16 18.23 2.90
C GLY A 172 -17.13 17.72 4.35
N GLY A 173 -15.95 17.68 4.98
CA GLY A 173 -15.77 17.26 6.37
C GLY A 173 -15.72 15.75 6.60
N GLN A 174 -15.63 14.95 5.56
CA GLN A 174 -15.66 13.49 5.66
C GLN A 174 -14.64 12.81 4.74
N TRP A 175 -14.06 11.70 5.21
CA TRP A 175 -13.29 10.77 4.37
C TRP A 175 -14.23 9.84 3.60
N LYS A 176 -13.92 9.60 2.33
CA LYS A 176 -14.71 8.77 1.43
C LYS A 176 -13.77 7.90 0.60
N ASN A 177 -14.00 6.59 0.58
CA ASN A 177 -13.32 5.69 -0.33
C ASN A 177 -13.95 5.78 -1.73
N TYR A 178 -13.15 5.87 -2.80
CA TYR A 178 -13.65 5.88 -4.17
C TYR A 178 -13.00 4.83 -5.09
N TYR A 179 -11.96 4.11 -4.63
CA TYR A 179 -11.43 2.90 -5.27
C TYR A 179 -10.72 2.00 -4.25
N GLY A 180 -10.68 0.70 -4.53
CA GLY A 180 -10.05 -0.34 -3.69
C GLY A 180 -8.60 -0.65 -4.10
N ALA A 181 -8.09 -1.81 -3.70
CA ALA A 181 -6.71 -2.28 -3.80
C ALA A 181 -5.75 -1.50 -2.86
N ASP A 182 -4.42 -1.57 -3.07
CA ASP A 182 -3.49 -0.65 -2.41
C ASP A 182 -3.55 0.72 -3.09
N GLY A 183 -4.01 1.72 -2.37
CA GLY A 183 -3.96 3.09 -2.85
C GLY A 183 -2.55 3.65 -2.73
N MET A 184 -2.00 4.16 -3.84
CA MET A 184 -0.62 4.61 -3.95
C MET A 184 -0.52 6.12 -4.07
N ASP A 185 0.29 6.63 -4.99
CA ASP A 185 0.45 8.07 -5.17
C ASP A 185 -0.81 8.73 -5.71
N THR A 186 -1.05 9.96 -5.29
CA THR A 186 -2.27 10.69 -5.54
C THR A 186 -1.99 12.15 -5.91
N ALA A 187 -2.89 12.74 -6.70
CA ALA A 187 -2.81 14.14 -7.07
C ALA A 187 -4.19 14.81 -7.08
N ILE A 188 -4.20 16.13 -6.87
CA ILE A 188 -5.38 16.99 -7.01
C ILE A 188 -5.06 18.05 -8.06
N ASP A 189 -5.98 18.26 -9.00
CA ASP A 189 -5.85 19.33 -9.98
C ASP A 189 -5.74 20.69 -9.27
N PRO A 190 -4.70 21.50 -9.54
CA PRO A 190 -4.50 22.77 -8.86
C PRO A 190 -5.58 23.81 -9.17
N ASN A 191 -6.30 23.63 -10.28
CA ASN A 191 -7.35 24.54 -10.77
C ASN A 191 -8.76 24.02 -10.46
N ASN A 192 -8.90 22.76 -10.02
CA ASN A 192 -10.19 22.16 -9.67
C ASN A 192 -10.07 21.26 -8.41
N GLN A 193 -10.39 21.82 -7.27
CA GLN A 193 -10.30 21.14 -5.97
C GLN A 193 -11.17 19.87 -5.85
N ASN A 194 -12.03 19.56 -6.81
CA ASN A 194 -12.87 18.37 -6.81
C ASN A 194 -12.37 17.28 -7.80
N LEU A 195 -11.30 17.54 -8.55
CA LEU A 195 -10.72 16.60 -9.51
C LEU A 195 -9.51 15.91 -8.87
N TYR A 196 -9.69 14.63 -8.56
CA TYR A 196 -8.74 13.78 -7.85
C TYR A 196 -8.27 12.62 -8.71
N TYR A 197 -7.01 12.27 -8.54
CA TYR A 197 -6.34 11.16 -9.19
C TYR A 197 -5.66 10.27 -8.15
N GLY A 198 -5.63 8.97 -8.36
CA GLY A 198 -4.90 8.04 -7.49
C GLY A 198 -4.58 6.74 -8.20
N PHE A 199 -3.35 6.29 -8.05
CA PHE A 199 -2.91 4.99 -8.53
C PHE A 199 -3.23 3.87 -7.55
N ILE A 200 -3.37 2.67 -8.08
CA ILE A 200 -3.12 1.42 -7.35
C ILE A 200 -1.66 1.02 -7.51
N GLN A 201 -1.25 -0.05 -6.81
CA GLN A 201 0.10 -0.59 -6.83
C GLN A 201 0.65 -0.76 -8.25
N TYR A 202 1.97 -0.51 -8.38
CA TYR A 202 2.72 -0.55 -9.65
C TYR A 202 2.22 0.41 -10.72
N GLY A 203 1.39 1.40 -10.35
CA GLY A 203 0.75 2.29 -11.32
C GLY A 203 -0.20 1.56 -12.29
N GLY A 204 -0.64 0.34 -11.96
CA GLY A 204 -1.41 -0.52 -12.84
C GLY A 204 -2.71 0.10 -13.37
N THR A 205 -3.39 0.85 -12.52
CA THR A 205 -4.56 1.67 -12.91
C THR A 205 -4.59 2.96 -12.10
N MET A 206 -4.79 4.07 -12.78
CA MET A 206 -5.12 5.36 -12.16
C MET A 206 -6.62 5.54 -12.14
N TYR A 207 -7.19 5.81 -10.98
CA TYR A 207 -8.59 6.16 -10.82
C TYR A 207 -8.80 7.67 -10.73
N ILE A 208 -9.94 8.13 -11.24
CA ILE A 208 -10.30 9.54 -11.34
C ILE A 208 -11.63 9.77 -10.62
N SER A 209 -11.70 10.83 -9.83
CA SER A 209 -12.95 11.37 -9.29
C SER A 209 -13.08 12.85 -9.67
N THR A 210 -14.23 13.24 -10.21
CA THR A 210 -14.54 14.63 -10.61
C THR A 210 -15.47 15.32 -9.63
N ASN A 211 -15.75 14.69 -8.48
CA ASN A 211 -16.75 15.17 -7.51
C ASN A 211 -16.24 15.09 -6.06
N GLY A 212 -14.94 15.34 -5.85
CA GLY A 212 -14.34 15.39 -4.53
C GLY A 212 -14.28 14.03 -3.82
N GLY A 213 -14.14 12.94 -4.57
CA GLY A 213 -14.02 11.58 -4.02
C GLY A 213 -15.35 10.95 -3.64
N ASN A 214 -16.51 11.54 -3.97
CA ASN A 214 -17.80 10.93 -3.69
C ASN A 214 -18.03 9.65 -4.51
N SER A 215 -17.44 9.60 -5.69
CA SER A 215 -17.46 8.41 -6.55
C SER A 215 -16.31 8.43 -7.54
N ARG A 216 -15.99 7.26 -8.06
CA ARG A 216 -15.12 7.09 -9.22
C ARG A 216 -15.84 7.56 -10.48
N SER A 217 -15.19 8.45 -11.26
CA SER A 217 -15.69 8.97 -12.53
C SER A 217 -15.06 8.30 -13.75
N GLY A 218 -13.86 7.71 -13.59
CA GLY A 218 -13.11 7.06 -14.66
C GLY A 218 -11.87 6.36 -14.18
N SER A 219 -11.16 5.77 -15.14
CA SER A 219 -9.87 5.14 -14.89
C SER A 219 -9.00 5.14 -16.15
N VAL A 220 -7.68 5.08 -15.95
CA VAL A 220 -6.66 4.99 -16.99
C VAL A 220 -5.70 3.87 -16.63
N ALA A 221 -5.49 2.92 -17.54
CA ALA A 221 -4.51 1.84 -17.37
C ALA A 221 -3.07 2.37 -17.47
N SER A 222 -2.11 1.63 -16.96
CA SER A 222 -0.68 1.92 -17.13
C SER A 222 -0.28 2.02 -18.61
N PRO A 223 0.76 2.79 -18.98
CA PRO A 223 1.16 2.94 -20.37
C PRO A 223 1.60 1.59 -20.95
N GLY A 224 0.87 1.13 -21.97
CA GLY A 224 1.17 -0.15 -22.64
C GLY A 224 1.10 -1.39 -21.75
N GLY A 225 0.49 -1.31 -20.56
CA GLY A 225 0.39 -2.42 -19.61
C GLY A 225 1.69 -2.70 -18.83
N ILE A 226 2.64 -1.75 -18.81
CA ILE A 226 3.89 -1.89 -18.05
C ILE A 226 3.67 -1.57 -16.55
N ASP A 227 4.47 -2.21 -15.71
CA ASP A 227 4.50 -1.93 -14.28
C ASP A 227 5.48 -0.78 -13.96
N GLY A 228 5.04 0.13 -13.11
CA GLY A 228 5.89 1.13 -12.46
C GLY A 228 6.54 0.59 -11.17
N ASN A 229 7.06 1.47 -10.32
CA ASN A 229 7.47 1.12 -8.98
C ASN A 229 6.25 0.78 -8.11
N TRP A 230 6.44 0.10 -6.98
CA TRP A 230 5.35 -0.19 -6.02
C TRP A 230 4.51 1.06 -5.77
N VAL A 231 5.13 2.17 -5.39
CA VAL A 231 4.51 3.50 -5.39
C VAL A 231 5.01 4.23 -6.64
N THR A 232 4.24 4.19 -7.72
CA THR A 232 4.55 4.86 -8.97
C THR A 232 4.31 6.37 -8.82
N PRO A 233 5.30 7.25 -9.10
CA PRO A 233 5.14 8.69 -8.94
C PRO A 233 4.04 9.27 -9.81
N LEU A 234 3.22 10.15 -9.21
CA LEU A 234 2.12 10.86 -9.87
C LEU A 234 2.15 12.33 -9.45
N VAL A 235 2.39 13.24 -10.40
CA VAL A 235 2.46 14.67 -10.13
C VAL A 235 1.63 15.47 -11.12
N VAL A 236 1.18 16.64 -10.68
CA VAL A 236 0.43 17.60 -11.50
C VAL A 236 1.17 18.93 -11.56
N ASN A 237 1.29 19.52 -12.75
CA ASN A 237 1.90 20.84 -12.91
C ASN A 237 0.90 21.99 -12.59
N SER A 238 1.35 23.25 -12.73
CA SER A 238 0.54 24.42 -12.41
C SER A 238 -0.69 24.60 -13.30
N THR A 239 -0.66 24.02 -14.49
CA THR A 239 -1.75 24.10 -15.49
C THR A 239 -2.75 22.94 -15.39
N GLY A 240 -2.50 21.94 -14.52
CA GLY A 240 -3.35 20.77 -14.37
C GLY A 240 -2.96 19.57 -15.27
N GLU A 241 -1.82 19.65 -15.94
CA GLU A 241 -1.29 18.51 -16.70
C GLU A 241 -0.70 17.47 -15.75
N LEU A 242 -1.04 16.22 -15.96
CA LEU A 242 -0.66 15.10 -15.11
C LEU A 242 0.52 14.32 -15.69
N PHE A 243 1.53 14.08 -14.86
CA PHE A 243 2.73 13.34 -15.22
C PHE A 243 2.92 12.13 -14.31
N SER A 244 3.54 11.09 -14.85
CA SER A 244 3.86 9.87 -14.11
C SER A 244 5.19 9.26 -14.53
N GLY A 245 5.89 8.66 -13.55
CA GLY A 245 7.19 8.02 -13.72
C GLY A 245 7.06 6.50 -13.82
N PHE A 246 7.25 5.98 -15.02
CA PHE A 246 7.51 4.57 -15.29
C PHE A 246 8.98 4.42 -15.73
N ASN A 247 9.27 3.53 -16.69
CA ASN A 247 10.58 3.45 -17.32
C ASN A 247 10.98 4.73 -18.10
N PHE A 248 10.00 5.58 -18.40
CA PHE A 248 10.13 6.92 -18.96
C PHE A 248 9.20 7.88 -18.21
N LEU A 249 9.34 9.18 -18.49
CA LEU A 249 8.34 10.15 -18.08
C LEU A 249 7.16 10.10 -19.04
N TYR A 250 5.96 9.99 -18.50
CA TYR A 250 4.70 10.01 -19.26
C TYR A 250 3.85 11.20 -18.84
N LYS A 251 3.08 11.74 -19.81
CA LYS A 251 2.07 12.76 -19.59
C LYS A 251 0.70 12.23 -20.01
N LEU A 252 -0.32 12.47 -19.20
CA LEU A 252 -1.69 12.11 -19.55
C LEU A 252 -2.24 13.00 -20.65
N SER A 253 -2.78 12.40 -21.72
CA SER A 253 -3.50 13.08 -22.80
C SER A 253 -4.83 12.39 -23.01
N GLY A 254 -5.92 13.05 -22.62
CA GLY A 254 -7.24 12.43 -22.57
C GLY A 254 -7.27 11.23 -21.61
N THR A 255 -7.39 10.02 -22.15
CA THR A 255 -7.40 8.75 -21.38
C THR A 255 -6.19 7.87 -21.64
N THR A 256 -5.12 8.42 -22.20
CA THR A 256 -3.91 7.65 -22.54
C THR A 256 -2.65 8.35 -22.06
N TRP A 257 -1.70 7.56 -21.60
CA TRP A 257 -0.37 8.03 -21.26
C TRP A 257 0.50 8.17 -22.51
N GLN A 258 1.09 9.34 -22.71
CA GLN A 258 2.02 9.63 -23.79
C GLN A 258 3.43 9.74 -23.24
N GLN A 259 4.36 8.93 -23.76
CA GLN A 259 5.76 9.01 -23.44
C GLN A 259 6.34 10.37 -23.90
N LEU A 260 7.06 11.06 -23.02
CA LEU A 260 7.67 12.36 -23.34
C LEU A 260 9.11 12.23 -23.79
N ASN A 261 9.96 11.61 -22.98
CA ASN A 261 11.39 11.47 -23.29
C ASN A 261 11.67 10.18 -24.08
N SER A 262 12.64 10.25 -24.98
CA SER A 262 13.06 9.12 -25.81
C SER A 262 14.29 8.37 -25.24
N VAL A 263 15.00 8.97 -24.28
CA VAL A 263 16.17 8.39 -23.62
C VAL A 263 15.82 8.12 -22.17
N GLN A 264 16.04 6.88 -21.74
CA GLN A 264 15.76 6.47 -20.36
C GLN A 264 16.73 7.17 -19.39
N THR A 265 16.21 7.70 -18.29
CA THR A 265 16.97 8.32 -17.22
C THR A 265 17.32 7.25 -16.16
N GLY A 266 18.55 6.77 -16.19
CA GLY A 266 18.97 5.69 -15.29
C GLY A 266 18.53 4.29 -15.75
N SER A 267 18.41 3.35 -14.81
CA SER A 267 17.96 1.98 -15.05
C SER A 267 16.70 1.67 -14.23
N GLY A 268 15.73 1.02 -14.83
CA GLY A 268 14.44 0.71 -14.16
C GLY A 268 13.43 1.86 -14.26
N ASN A 269 12.54 1.92 -13.30
CA ASN A 269 11.50 2.93 -13.24
C ASN A 269 11.98 4.20 -12.52
N ILE A 270 11.32 5.31 -12.79
CA ILE A 270 11.54 6.59 -12.12
C ILE A 270 11.03 6.47 -10.67
N ASP A 271 11.87 6.86 -9.69
CA ASP A 271 11.55 6.77 -8.27
C ASP A 271 10.82 8.02 -7.75
N TYR A 272 11.13 9.18 -8.35
CA TYR A 272 10.60 10.46 -7.89
C TYR A 272 10.55 11.48 -9.05
N ILE A 273 9.53 12.33 -9.02
CA ILE A 273 9.35 13.45 -9.94
C ILE A 273 9.07 14.71 -9.13
N GLU A 274 9.74 15.81 -9.47
CA GLU A 274 9.44 17.15 -8.99
C GLU A 274 9.33 18.13 -10.15
N ILE A 275 8.27 18.90 -10.20
CA ILE A 275 8.08 19.99 -11.15
C ILE A 275 8.32 21.31 -10.43
N ASP A 276 9.16 22.17 -10.99
CA ASP A 276 9.42 23.48 -10.42
C ASP A 276 8.08 24.25 -10.28
N PRO A 277 7.72 24.66 -9.07
CA PRO A 277 6.41 25.27 -8.80
C PRO A 277 6.22 26.65 -9.47
N THR A 278 7.29 27.22 -10.05
CA THR A 278 7.28 28.53 -10.73
C THR A 278 7.51 28.43 -12.24
N ASN A 279 7.94 27.24 -12.71
CA ASN A 279 8.25 27.03 -14.12
C ASN A 279 8.06 25.56 -14.54
N ASP A 280 6.90 25.22 -15.07
CA ASP A 280 6.52 23.87 -15.49
C ASP A 280 7.46 23.24 -16.53
N THR A 281 8.35 24.01 -17.18
CA THR A 281 9.35 23.45 -18.10
C THR A 281 10.55 22.83 -17.38
N ILE A 282 10.76 23.15 -16.10
CA ILE A 282 11.82 22.57 -15.27
C ILE A 282 11.25 21.37 -14.51
N ILE A 283 11.75 20.19 -14.83
CA ILE A 283 11.35 18.93 -14.21
C ILE A 283 12.59 18.20 -13.71
N TYR A 284 12.55 17.77 -12.46
CA TYR A 284 13.57 16.90 -11.87
C TYR A 284 13.03 15.48 -11.76
N ILE A 285 13.88 14.51 -12.06
CA ILE A 285 13.60 13.08 -11.91
C ILE A 285 14.72 12.45 -11.09
N ALA A 286 14.36 11.64 -10.10
CA ALA A 286 15.30 10.72 -9.48
C ALA A 286 15.10 9.30 -10.01
N ASN A 287 16.20 8.61 -10.29
CA ASN A 287 16.24 7.18 -10.58
C ASN A 287 17.50 6.58 -9.93
N GLY A 288 17.30 5.76 -8.91
CA GLY A 288 18.34 5.27 -8.04
C GLY A 288 19.13 6.42 -7.39
N THR A 289 20.43 6.46 -7.63
CA THR A 289 21.31 7.53 -7.12
C THR A 289 21.38 8.75 -8.02
N GLY A 290 20.83 8.70 -9.22
CA GLY A 290 20.90 9.76 -10.22
C GLY A 290 19.79 10.78 -10.07
N LEU A 291 20.15 12.09 -10.07
CA LEU A 291 19.23 13.19 -10.28
C LEU A 291 19.38 13.72 -11.71
N TYR A 292 18.28 13.80 -12.41
CA TYR A 292 18.20 14.27 -13.79
C TYR A 292 17.31 15.52 -13.84
N LYS A 293 17.69 16.46 -14.69
CA LYS A 293 16.96 17.73 -14.87
C LYS A 293 16.58 17.90 -16.34
N SER A 294 15.34 18.28 -16.57
CA SER A 294 14.83 18.82 -17.83
C SER A 294 14.62 20.33 -17.69
N ASN A 295 14.81 21.06 -18.81
CA ASN A 295 14.47 22.47 -18.95
C ASN A 295 13.46 22.71 -20.10
N ASP A 296 12.88 21.65 -20.64
CA ASP A 296 11.99 21.67 -21.81
C ASP A 296 10.69 20.84 -21.60
N GLY A 297 10.23 20.78 -20.36
CA GLY A 297 8.97 20.10 -20.02
C GLY A 297 9.04 18.59 -20.07
N GLY A 298 10.23 18.01 -19.86
CA GLY A 298 10.42 16.57 -19.79
C GLY A 298 10.75 15.88 -21.11
N LEU A 299 11.01 16.63 -22.18
CA LEU A 299 11.38 16.06 -23.48
C LEU A 299 12.83 15.54 -23.48
N ASN A 300 13.75 16.29 -22.85
CA ASN A 300 15.15 15.91 -22.70
C ASN A 300 15.59 16.06 -21.25
N PHE A 301 16.45 15.14 -20.79
CA PHE A 301 17.02 15.14 -19.44
C PHE A 301 18.53 15.07 -19.50
N SER A 302 19.17 15.81 -18.58
CA SER A 302 20.63 15.69 -18.30
C SER A 302 20.81 15.26 -16.85
N GLN A 303 21.72 14.34 -16.60
CA GLN A 303 22.10 14.02 -15.22
C GLN A 303 22.87 15.18 -14.62
N VAL A 304 22.37 15.75 -13.54
CA VAL A 304 22.95 16.93 -12.86
C VAL A 304 23.70 16.56 -11.59
N TYR A 305 23.30 15.43 -10.94
CA TYR A 305 23.92 14.99 -9.69
C TYR A 305 23.87 13.47 -9.54
N THR A 306 24.84 12.93 -8.78
CA THR A 306 24.84 11.53 -8.32
C THR A 306 24.98 11.51 -6.80
N ALA A 307 23.97 11.01 -6.10
CA ALA A 307 23.99 10.85 -4.66
C ALA A 307 24.76 9.58 -4.24
N SER A 308 25.11 9.50 -2.96
CA SER A 308 25.81 8.34 -2.38
C SER A 308 24.90 7.12 -2.13
N SER A 309 23.59 7.32 -2.14
CA SER A 309 22.53 6.30 -2.03
C SER A 309 21.29 6.76 -2.77
N SER A 310 20.30 5.87 -2.96
CA SER A 310 19.09 6.17 -3.72
C SER A 310 18.39 7.42 -3.20
N ILE A 311 17.96 8.27 -4.11
CA ILE A 311 17.20 9.49 -3.81
C ILE A 311 15.75 9.09 -3.56
N SER A 312 15.21 9.45 -2.40
CA SER A 312 13.86 9.08 -1.98
C SER A 312 12.83 10.19 -2.17
N SER A 313 13.28 11.45 -2.16
CA SER A 313 12.40 12.62 -2.34
C SER A 313 13.21 13.86 -2.69
N GLY A 314 12.57 14.85 -3.29
CA GLY A 314 13.13 16.15 -3.56
C GLY A 314 12.08 17.25 -3.37
N GLU A 315 12.55 18.50 -3.32
CA GLU A 315 11.69 19.66 -3.17
C GLU A 315 12.37 20.88 -3.79
N VAL A 316 11.68 21.58 -4.68
CA VAL A 316 12.11 22.85 -5.25
C VAL A 316 11.42 24.00 -4.55
N ILE A 317 12.18 24.97 -4.05
CA ILE A 317 11.62 26.05 -3.26
C ILE A 317 10.89 27.06 -4.14
N HIS A 318 9.60 27.30 -3.87
CA HIS A 318 8.74 28.20 -4.63
C HIS A 318 9.27 29.65 -4.68
N SER A 319 9.81 30.17 -3.59
CA SER A 319 10.34 31.53 -3.52
C SER A 319 11.72 31.70 -4.18
N ASN A 320 12.42 30.59 -4.45
CA ASN A 320 13.73 30.59 -5.11
C ASN A 320 14.04 29.21 -5.66
N ASN A 321 13.76 28.96 -6.93
CA ASN A 321 13.94 27.69 -7.60
C ASN A 321 15.41 27.23 -7.80
N ASN A 322 16.39 28.09 -7.46
CA ASN A 322 17.79 27.63 -7.33
C ASN A 322 18.01 26.79 -6.07
N ILE A 323 17.11 26.86 -5.09
CA ILE A 323 17.19 26.05 -3.88
C ILE A 323 16.45 24.75 -4.12
N VAL A 324 17.20 23.65 -4.11
CA VAL A 324 16.67 22.29 -4.25
C VAL A 324 17.12 21.46 -3.05
N TYR A 325 16.19 20.76 -2.44
CA TYR A 325 16.50 19.78 -1.40
C TYR A 325 16.33 18.36 -1.92
N LEU A 326 17.13 17.42 -1.42
CA LEU A 326 16.97 15.99 -1.64
C LEU A 326 17.08 15.23 -0.33
N THR A 327 16.38 14.11 -0.26
CA THR A 327 16.60 13.08 0.75
C THR A 327 17.08 11.80 0.11
N THR A 328 17.85 11.01 0.86
CA THR A 328 18.36 9.73 0.40
C THR A 328 18.07 8.61 1.39
N GLU A 329 17.91 7.40 0.87
CA GLU A 329 17.62 6.18 1.62
C GLU A 329 18.87 5.58 2.31
N GLY A 330 18.64 4.45 3.00
CA GLY A 330 19.67 3.61 3.60
C GLY A 330 20.09 4.05 5.00
N LEU A 331 20.92 3.23 5.63
CA LEU A 331 21.38 3.44 7.03
C LEU A 331 22.16 4.74 7.23
N THR A 332 22.66 5.33 6.15
CA THR A 332 23.39 6.61 6.16
C THR A 332 22.68 7.68 5.33
N GLY A 333 21.34 7.62 5.29
CA GLY A 333 20.52 8.57 4.54
C GLY A 333 20.84 10.03 4.87
N ARG A 334 20.80 10.87 3.85
CA ARG A 334 21.19 12.28 3.92
C ARG A 334 20.02 13.20 3.61
N VAL A 335 20.09 14.42 4.14
CA VAL A 335 19.39 15.59 3.65
C VAL A 335 20.43 16.47 2.95
N LEU A 336 20.20 16.75 1.68
CA LEU A 336 21.10 17.49 0.81
C LEU A 336 20.43 18.79 0.38
N LYS A 337 21.20 19.86 0.26
CA LYS A 337 20.74 21.18 -0.19
C LYS A 337 21.59 21.70 -1.33
N SER A 338 20.96 22.10 -2.41
CA SER A 338 21.53 22.86 -3.51
C SER A 338 21.14 24.34 -3.41
N LEU A 339 22.00 25.21 -3.94
CA LEU A 339 21.76 26.66 -4.09
C LEU A 339 21.91 27.10 -5.56
N ASP A 340 22.10 26.14 -6.47
CA ASP A 340 22.43 26.36 -7.88
C ASP A 340 21.54 25.54 -8.84
N GLY A 341 20.29 25.29 -8.42
CA GLY A 341 19.31 24.57 -9.22
C GLY A 341 19.63 23.09 -9.44
N GLY A 342 20.25 22.46 -8.43
CA GLY A 342 20.51 21.02 -8.42
C GLY A 342 21.84 20.58 -9.03
N ASN A 343 22.76 21.52 -9.37
CA ASN A 343 24.06 21.16 -9.96
C ASN A 343 25.07 20.73 -8.88
N THR A 344 25.04 21.35 -7.70
CA THR A 344 25.89 20.93 -6.56
C THR A 344 25.05 20.81 -5.29
N PHE A 345 25.44 19.91 -4.40
CA PHE A 345 24.73 19.66 -3.14
C PHE A 345 25.66 19.66 -1.94
N THR A 346 25.19 20.26 -0.85
CA THR A 346 25.83 20.21 0.46
C THR A 346 25.00 19.35 1.40
N ASN A 347 25.66 18.46 2.15
CA ASN A 347 25.01 17.66 3.17
C ASN A 347 24.67 18.53 4.40
N ILE A 348 23.40 18.59 4.74
CA ILE A 348 22.87 19.35 5.88
C ILE A 348 22.26 18.44 6.95
N SER A 349 22.62 17.17 7.01
CA SER A 349 22.07 16.16 7.94
C SER A 349 22.58 16.30 9.37
N SER A 350 23.45 17.25 9.70
CA SER A 350 24.00 17.41 11.04
C SER A 350 22.91 17.54 12.11
N GLY A 351 22.98 16.73 13.15
CA GLY A 351 21.98 16.67 14.20
C GLY A 351 20.76 15.79 13.94
N LEU A 352 20.62 15.22 12.72
CA LEU A 352 19.55 14.25 12.40
C LEU A 352 19.99 12.82 12.75
N PRO A 353 19.05 11.93 13.12
CA PRO A 353 19.34 10.51 13.28
C PRO A 353 19.96 9.89 12.03
N ASN A 354 20.86 8.92 12.21
CA ASN A 354 21.53 8.24 11.10
C ASN A 354 20.69 7.10 10.56
N ILE A 355 19.58 7.44 9.91
CA ILE A 355 18.60 6.54 9.29
C ILE A 355 18.25 7.06 7.88
N GLY A 356 17.60 6.23 7.06
CA GLY A 356 17.02 6.66 5.78
C GLY A 356 16.10 7.86 5.95
N LYS A 357 16.10 8.75 4.96
CA LYS A 357 15.22 9.92 4.91
C LYS A 357 14.27 9.71 3.73
N ASN A 358 12.98 9.57 4.00
CA ASN A 358 12.02 9.13 3.00
C ASN A 358 11.31 10.29 2.30
N ILE A 359 11.13 11.41 2.98
CA ILE A 359 10.41 12.57 2.42
C ILE A 359 10.98 13.88 2.94
N ILE A 360 10.94 14.90 2.11
CA ILE A 360 11.18 16.29 2.46
C ILE A 360 10.06 17.15 1.88
N VAL A 361 9.59 18.12 2.65
CA VAL A 361 8.56 19.09 2.24
C VAL A 361 8.95 20.44 2.78
N HIS A 362 8.85 21.46 1.95
CA HIS A 362 9.03 22.85 2.34
C HIS A 362 7.67 23.51 2.65
N GLN A 363 7.57 24.15 3.78
CA GLN A 363 6.44 25.02 4.09
C GLN A 363 6.76 26.42 3.55
N PRO A 364 5.96 26.95 2.60
CA PRO A 364 6.15 28.29 2.03
C PRO A 364 5.90 29.42 3.02
#